data_3e463ad0ec4f1a8fe6fbf43f0ae7487f
#
_entry.id   3e463ad0ec4f1a8fe6fbf43f0ae7487f
#
_cell.length_a   1.000
_cell.length_b   1.000
_cell.length_c   1.000
_cell.angle_alpha   90.00
_cell.angle_beta   90.00
_cell.angle_gamma   90.00
#
_symmetry.space_group_name_H-M   'P 1'
#
loop_
_entity.id
_entity.type
_entity.pdbx_description
1 polymer ?
#
loop_
_entity_poly.entity_id
_entity_poly.type
_entity_poly.pdbx_seq_one_letter_code
_entity_poly.pdbx_strand_id
1 'polypeptide(L)'
;TDADGKEVRASGLISVPQKAAGAKSPVLSYQHGTIFKDAEAPSNNAVASEVSVVLASLGYIVLAPDYVGFGASKGTPHPYLLSAPSAAATVDFLTAARTWRGQANVADNGQLFLTGYSEGGYVTMAAHRALQASGSTHLQQLRMVVPGAGPYNVQSTMDGLVELVRDEQPVLGALINPGFLRYLGGSAQREVRRLLLRALLPGDADVTYDTRFIDRFLADDVQYIA
;
A
#
# COMPACT_ATOMS: atom_id res chain seq x y z
N THR A 1 -1.56 12.23 3.87
CA THR A 1 -0.86 13.13 2.92
C THR A 1 -0.59 12.40 1.61
N ASP A 2 -0.47 13.13 0.48
CA ASP A 2 -0.03 12.60 -0.81
C ASP A 2 1.50 12.46 -0.88
N ALA A 3 2.02 12.12 -2.07
CA ALA A 3 3.45 11.96 -2.32
C ALA A 3 4.29 13.24 -2.14
N ASP A 4 3.66 14.39 -2.19
CA ASP A 4 4.30 15.71 -2.02
C ASP A 4 4.10 16.28 -0.60
N GLY A 5 3.51 15.49 0.30
CA GLY A 5 3.22 15.88 1.69
C GLY A 5 1.98 16.76 1.85
N LYS A 6 1.20 16.96 0.79
CA LYS A 6 -0.05 17.75 0.84
C LYS A 6 -1.16 16.94 1.49
N GLU A 7 -1.97 17.59 2.32
CA GLU A 7 -3.15 16.97 2.90
C GLU A 7 -4.17 16.56 1.84
N VAL A 8 -4.66 15.32 1.95
CA VAL A 8 -5.67 14.74 1.05
C VAL A 8 -6.77 14.12 1.89
N ARG A 9 -8.00 14.26 1.43
CA ARG A 9 -9.11 13.50 1.99
C ARG A 9 -9.00 12.06 1.51
N ALA A 10 -8.99 11.10 2.45
CA ALA A 10 -8.91 9.67 2.16
C ALA A 10 -10.10 8.92 2.78
N SER A 11 -10.32 7.70 2.35
CA SER A 11 -11.39 6.81 2.80
C SER A 11 -10.87 5.40 3.09
N GLY A 12 -11.76 4.54 3.54
CA GLY A 12 -11.53 3.14 3.79
C GLY A 12 -12.78 2.45 4.29
N LEU A 13 -12.73 1.12 4.38
CA LEU A 13 -13.81 0.28 4.87
C LEU A 13 -13.55 -0.14 6.31
N ILE A 14 -14.58 -0.04 7.15
CA ILE A 14 -14.60 -0.65 8.48
C ILE A 14 -15.63 -1.79 8.46
N SER A 15 -15.16 -3.02 8.59
CA SER A 15 -16.01 -4.21 8.66
C SER A 15 -16.13 -4.67 10.12
N VAL A 16 -17.35 -4.72 10.63
CA VAL A 16 -17.64 -5.08 12.03
C VAL A 16 -18.34 -6.44 12.10
N PRO A 17 -17.83 -7.40 12.87
CA PRO A 17 -18.45 -8.71 13.01
C PRO A 17 -19.76 -8.62 13.78
N GLN A 18 -20.77 -9.36 13.35
CA GLN A 18 -21.98 -9.55 14.16
C GLN A 18 -21.69 -10.49 15.33
N LYS A 19 -21.88 -10.01 16.55
CA LYS A 19 -21.67 -10.76 17.79
C LYS A 19 -22.79 -10.49 18.80
N ALA A 20 -22.85 -11.29 19.84
CA ALA A 20 -23.73 -11.03 20.98
C ALA A 20 -23.48 -9.64 21.59
N ALA A 21 -24.51 -9.04 22.16
CA ALA A 21 -24.41 -7.72 22.79
C ALA A 21 -23.30 -7.70 23.85
N GLY A 22 -22.44 -6.68 23.82
CA GLY A 22 -21.32 -6.51 24.73
C GLY A 22 -20.07 -7.33 24.41
N ALA A 23 -20.08 -8.21 23.41
CA ALA A 23 -18.89 -8.94 22.99
C ALA A 23 -17.89 -7.99 22.33
N LYS A 24 -16.62 -8.07 22.77
CA LYS A 24 -15.51 -7.27 22.24
C LYS A 24 -14.74 -8.03 21.17
N SER A 25 -14.19 -7.33 20.21
CA SER A 25 -13.41 -7.89 19.11
C SER A 25 -11.99 -7.32 19.06
N PRO A 26 -10.98 -8.10 18.67
CA PRO A 26 -9.70 -7.54 18.29
C PRO A 26 -9.84 -6.68 17.01
N VAL A 27 -8.98 -5.70 16.87
CA VAL A 27 -8.87 -4.85 15.67
C VAL A 27 -7.80 -5.42 14.77
N LEU A 28 -8.10 -5.56 13.48
CA LEU A 28 -7.17 -5.96 12.45
C LEU A 28 -7.11 -4.85 11.39
N SER A 29 -5.97 -4.21 11.24
CA SER A 29 -5.70 -3.34 10.09
C SER A 29 -5.20 -4.19 8.94
N TYR A 30 -5.96 -4.22 7.86
CA TYR A 30 -5.66 -4.98 6.65
C TYR A 30 -5.26 -4.02 5.53
N GLN A 31 -4.05 -4.20 5.01
CA GLN A 31 -3.50 -3.47 3.89
C GLN A 31 -3.62 -4.32 2.63
N HIS A 32 -4.44 -3.85 1.68
CA HIS A 32 -4.65 -4.56 0.42
C HIS A 32 -3.41 -4.51 -0.49
N GLY A 33 -3.27 -5.50 -1.36
CA GLY A 33 -2.26 -5.53 -2.43
C GLY A 33 -2.58 -4.54 -3.54
N THR A 34 -1.74 -4.50 -4.57
CA THR A 34 -1.93 -3.60 -5.71
C THR A 34 -3.27 -3.87 -6.41
N ILE A 35 -4.05 -2.81 -6.57
CA ILE A 35 -5.32 -2.78 -7.31
C ILE A 35 -5.20 -1.71 -8.40
N PHE A 36 -5.87 -1.88 -9.51
CA PHE A 36 -5.72 -1.01 -10.68
C PHE A 36 -6.95 -0.19 -11.00
N LYS A 37 -8.06 -0.49 -10.34
CA LYS A 37 -9.35 0.19 -10.52
C LYS A 37 -9.88 0.71 -9.19
N ASP A 38 -10.41 1.91 -9.22
CA ASP A 38 -11.04 2.51 -8.04
C ASP A 38 -12.21 1.67 -7.50
N ALA A 39 -12.89 0.93 -8.38
CA ALA A 39 -13.95 0.00 -7.98
C ALA A 39 -13.47 -1.18 -7.13
N GLU A 40 -12.16 -1.45 -7.13
CA GLU A 40 -11.52 -2.51 -6.33
C GLU A 40 -11.14 -2.03 -4.93
N ALA A 41 -11.19 -0.72 -4.68
CA ALA A 41 -10.87 -0.15 -3.36
C ALA A 41 -11.84 -0.69 -2.29
N PRO A 42 -11.37 -1.00 -1.07
CA PRO A 42 -12.19 -1.59 -0.03
C PRO A 42 -13.52 -0.87 0.22
N SER A 43 -13.54 0.47 0.24
CA SER A 43 -14.77 1.24 0.46
C SER A 43 -15.76 1.15 -0.71
N ASN A 44 -15.28 0.88 -1.93
CA ASN A 44 -16.10 0.76 -3.13
C ASN A 44 -16.50 -0.69 -3.41
N ASN A 45 -15.87 -1.67 -2.76
CA ASN A 45 -16.05 -3.10 -3.00
C ASN A 45 -16.48 -3.86 -1.73
N ALA A 46 -17.44 -3.33 -0.98
CA ALA A 46 -17.92 -3.93 0.27
C ALA A 46 -18.84 -5.14 0.01
N VAL A 47 -18.31 -6.17 -0.66
CA VAL A 47 -19.02 -7.43 -0.98
C VAL A 47 -18.56 -8.57 -0.08
N ALA A 48 -19.35 -9.65 -0.02
CA ALA A 48 -19.08 -10.78 0.88
C ALA A 48 -17.74 -11.51 0.61
N SER A 49 -17.21 -11.42 -0.61
CA SER A 49 -15.93 -12.01 -1.01
C SER A 49 -14.72 -11.08 -0.78
N GLU A 50 -14.96 -9.82 -0.40
CA GLU A 50 -13.87 -8.89 -0.07
C GLU A 50 -13.12 -9.36 1.16
N VAL A 51 -11.77 -9.33 1.11
CA VAL A 51 -10.91 -9.88 2.16
C VAL A 51 -11.21 -9.26 3.52
N SER A 52 -11.45 -7.96 3.59
CA SER A 52 -11.78 -7.27 4.84
C SER A 52 -13.09 -7.73 5.44
N VAL A 53 -14.09 -8.06 4.61
CA VAL A 53 -15.39 -8.61 5.04
C VAL A 53 -15.24 -10.06 5.49
N VAL A 54 -14.47 -10.86 4.74
CA VAL A 54 -14.15 -12.26 5.11
C VAL A 54 -13.43 -12.31 6.46
N LEU A 55 -12.40 -11.48 6.66
CA LEU A 55 -11.67 -11.41 7.93
C LEU A 55 -12.57 -10.95 9.10
N ALA A 56 -13.53 -10.06 8.83
CA ALA A 56 -14.50 -9.66 9.86
C ALA A 56 -15.42 -10.84 10.26
N SER A 57 -15.76 -11.73 9.34
CA SER A 57 -16.55 -12.93 9.65
C SER A 57 -15.85 -13.86 10.65
N LEU A 58 -14.51 -13.79 10.76
CA LEU A 58 -13.71 -14.51 11.75
C LEU A 58 -13.71 -13.84 13.13
N GLY A 59 -14.39 -12.70 13.26
CA GLY A 59 -14.59 -12.05 14.56
C GLY A 59 -13.71 -10.82 14.81
N TYR A 60 -12.98 -10.31 13.82
CA TYR A 60 -12.20 -9.08 13.89
C TYR A 60 -13.04 -7.85 13.53
N ILE A 61 -12.76 -6.71 14.17
CA ILE A 61 -13.08 -5.41 13.57
C ILE A 61 -11.98 -5.13 12.56
N VAL A 62 -12.30 -5.14 11.27
CA VAL A 62 -11.29 -4.98 10.20
C VAL A 62 -11.31 -3.56 9.69
N LEU A 63 -10.13 -2.95 9.61
CA LEU A 63 -9.88 -1.62 9.09
C LEU A 63 -9.08 -1.75 7.79
N ALA A 64 -9.69 -1.42 6.67
CA ALA A 64 -9.09 -1.49 5.35
C ALA A 64 -9.04 -0.10 4.71
N PRO A 65 -7.92 0.64 4.80
CA PRO A 65 -7.76 1.92 4.11
C PRO A 65 -7.72 1.71 2.59
N ASP A 66 -8.33 2.64 1.83
CA ASP A 66 -8.31 2.60 0.36
C ASP A 66 -6.96 3.02 -0.22
N TYR A 67 -6.11 3.68 0.57
CA TYR A 67 -4.93 4.45 0.19
C TYR A 67 -5.26 5.75 -0.57
N VAL A 68 -4.25 6.63 -0.69
CA VAL A 68 -4.34 7.83 -1.52
C VAL A 68 -4.38 7.42 -3.00
N GLY A 69 -5.25 8.06 -3.76
CA GLY A 69 -5.49 7.74 -5.17
C GLY A 69 -6.78 6.97 -5.41
N PHE A 70 -7.34 6.36 -4.36
CA PHE A 70 -8.56 5.56 -4.41
C PHE A 70 -9.68 6.16 -3.54
N GLY A 71 -10.90 5.74 -3.78
CA GLY A 71 -12.06 6.15 -3.01
C GLY A 71 -12.22 7.68 -2.96
N ALA A 72 -12.26 8.25 -1.77
CA ALA A 72 -12.44 9.70 -1.59
C ALA A 72 -11.28 10.55 -2.12
N SER A 73 -10.13 9.96 -2.43
CA SER A 73 -8.97 10.63 -3.02
C SER A 73 -8.75 10.29 -4.50
N LYS A 74 -9.72 9.67 -5.17
CA LYS A 74 -9.66 9.39 -6.61
C LYS A 74 -9.30 10.66 -7.39
N GLY A 75 -8.35 10.51 -8.32
CA GLY A 75 -7.82 11.62 -9.12
C GLY A 75 -6.52 12.23 -8.55
N THR A 76 -6.15 11.90 -7.30
CA THR A 76 -4.79 12.13 -6.80
C THR A 76 -3.91 10.95 -7.23
N PRO A 77 -2.67 11.15 -7.72
CA PRO A 77 -1.80 10.04 -8.04
C PRO A 77 -1.55 9.15 -6.82
N HIS A 78 -1.75 7.83 -6.99
CA HIS A 78 -1.46 6.87 -5.93
C HIS A 78 0.04 6.79 -5.65
N PRO A 79 0.50 7.04 -4.40
CA PRO A 79 1.91 7.10 -4.04
C PRO A 79 2.50 5.69 -3.88
N TYR A 80 2.55 4.94 -4.97
CA TYR A 80 2.97 3.54 -5.00
C TYR A 80 4.40 3.38 -4.47
N LEU A 81 4.58 2.48 -3.51
CA LEU A 81 5.87 2.18 -2.86
C LEU A 81 6.59 3.43 -2.30
N LEU A 82 5.84 4.42 -1.84
CA LEU A 82 6.34 5.56 -1.08
C LEU A 82 5.98 5.40 0.39
N SER A 83 6.97 5.21 1.26
CA SER A 83 6.75 4.81 2.65
C SER A 83 5.96 5.81 3.48
N ALA A 84 6.27 7.11 3.37
CA ALA A 84 5.64 8.14 4.19
C ALA A 84 4.13 8.29 3.93
N PRO A 85 3.65 8.50 2.68
CA PRO A 85 2.20 8.59 2.43
C PRO A 85 1.47 7.26 2.63
N SER A 86 2.11 6.11 2.37
CA SER A 86 1.54 4.79 2.65
C SER A 86 1.32 4.58 4.15
N ALA A 87 2.32 4.93 4.96
CA ALA A 87 2.21 4.89 6.41
C ALA A 87 1.13 5.84 6.92
N ALA A 88 1.09 7.09 6.43
CA ALA A 88 0.11 8.08 6.82
C ALA A 88 -1.33 7.60 6.57
N ALA A 89 -1.62 7.05 5.38
CA ALA A 89 -2.94 6.52 5.05
C ALA A 89 -3.42 5.47 6.08
N THR A 90 -2.54 4.56 6.50
CA THR A 90 -2.87 3.53 7.48
C THR A 90 -3.00 4.09 8.90
N VAL A 91 -2.03 4.89 9.36
CA VAL A 91 -1.99 5.41 10.74
C VAL A 91 -3.14 6.39 10.99
N ASP A 92 -3.43 7.26 10.01
CA ASP A 92 -4.54 8.20 10.10
C ASP A 92 -5.89 7.45 10.11
N PHE A 93 -6.01 6.38 9.31
CA PHE A 93 -7.22 5.56 9.30
C PHE A 93 -7.41 4.78 10.62
N LEU A 94 -6.35 4.29 11.26
CA LEU A 94 -6.42 3.72 12.61
C LEU A 94 -6.99 4.71 13.61
N THR A 95 -6.55 5.97 13.53
CA THR A 95 -6.99 7.05 14.43
C THR A 95 -8.45 7.44 14.16
N ALA A 96 -8.81 7.62 12.89
CA ALA A 96 -10.19 7.93 12.49
C ALA A 96 -11.16 6.81 12.88
N ALA A 97 -10.78 5.55 12.65
CA ALA A 97 -11.57 4.39 13.01
C ALA A 97 -11.74 4.24 14.53
N ARG A 98 -10.75 4.62 15.34
CA ARG A 98 -10.89 4.65 16.81
C ARG A 98 -11.98 5.65 17.22
N THR A 99 -11.97 6.85 16.64
CA THR A 99 -12.97 7.89 16.90
C THR A 99 -14.36 7.42 16.49
N TRP A 100 -14.49 6.86 15.28
CA TRP A 100 -15.76 6.34 14.77
C TRP A 100 -16.31 5.21 15.64
N ARG A 101 -15.47 4.26 16.08
CA ARG A 101 -15.91 3.15 16.94
C ARG A 101 -16.48 3.65 18.28
N GLY A 102 -15.86 4.70 18.85
CA GLY A 102 -16.40 5.34 20.07
C GLY A 102 -17.79 5.93 19.85
N GLN A 103 -18.03 6.58 18.70
CA GLN A 103 -19.32 7.15 18.36
C GLN A 103 -20.38 6.09 18.01
N ALA A 104 -19.97 5.00 17.37
CA ALA A 104 -20.84 3.91 16.96
C ALA A 104 -21.05 2.84 18.06
N ASN A 105 -20.47 3.02 19.25
CA ASN A 105 -20.50 2.04 20.36
C ASN A 105 -19.94 0.66 19.96
N VAL A 106 -18.94 0.60 19.08
CA VAL A 106 -18.25 -0.61 18.66
C VAL A 106 -17.03 -0.83 19.55
N ALA A 107 -17.18 -1.70 20.55
CA ALA A 107 -16.13 -1.96 21.53
C ALA A 107 -15.09 -2.96 21.00
N ASP A 108 -13.79 -2.63 21.15
CA ASP A 108 -12.68 -3.55 20.95
C ASP A 108 -12.17 -4.16 22.28
N ASN A 109 -11.34 -5.20 22.18
CA ASN A 109 -10.73 -5.87 23.33
C ASN A 109 -9.32 -5.34 23.67
N GLY A 110 -8.89 -4.24 23.10
CA GLY A 110 -7.56 -3.64 23.31
C GLY A 110 -6.42 -4.34 22.55
N GLN A 111 -6.72 -5.19 21.58
CA GLN A 111 -5.71 -5.86 20.75
C GLN A 111 -5.77 -5.33 19.31
N LEU A 112 -4.61 -4.95 18.79
CA LEU A 112 -4.41 -4.49 17.42
C LEU A 112 -3.46 -5.45 16.69
N PHE A 113 -3.81 -5.78 15.47
CA PHE A 113 -3.01 -6.55 14.53
C PHE A 113 -2.88 -5.78 13.22
N LEU A 114 -1.71 -5.87 12.56
CA LEU A 114 -1.50 -5.31 11.23
C LEU A 114 -1.11 -6.43 10.28
N THR A 115 -1.72 -6.47 9.10
CA THR A 115 -1.38 -7.45 8.07
C THR A 115 -1.64 -6.88 6.68
N GLY A 116 -0.92 -7.41 5.70
CA GLY A 116 -1.08 -7.08 4.29
C GLY A 116 -0.21 -7.97 3.42
N TYR A 117 -0.50 -8.02 2.13
CA TYR A 117 0.22 -8.85 1.19
C TYR A 117 0.66 -8.03 -0.04
N SER A 118 1.81 -8.37 -0.63
CA SER A 118 2.39 -7.66 -1.78
C SER A 118 2.61 -6.18 -1.43
N GLU A 119 2.07 -5.21 -2.19
CA GLU A 119 2.07 -3.80 -1.81
C GLU A 119 1.56 -3.59 -0.37
N GLY A 120 0.49 -4.29 0.02
CA GLY A 120 -0.03 -4.23 1.39
C GLY A 120 0.95 -4.70 2.45
N GLY A 121 1.84 -5.65 2.11
CA GLY A 121 2.97 -6.03 2.97
C GLY A 121 3.94 -4.86 3.18
N TYR A 122 4.30 -4.17 2.10
CA TYR A 122 5.11 -2.95 2.15
C TYR A 122 4.45 -1.85 3.00
N VAL A 123 3.16 -1.57 2.76
CA VAL A 123 2.39 -0.57 3.53
C VAL A 123 2.31 -0.94 5.00
N THR A 124 2.13 -2.23 5.32
CA THR A 124 2.12 -2.75 6.71
C THR A 124 3.45 -2.45 7.42
N MET A 125 4.59 -2.68 6.77
CA MET A 125 5.90 -2.37 7.34
C MET A 125 6.13 -0.87 7.47
N ALA A 126 5.74 -0.08 6.48
CA ALA A 126 5.82 1.38 6.54
C ALA A 126 5.01 1.94 7.71
N ALA A 127 3.77 1.46 7.89
CA ALA A 127 2.91 1.85 9.01
C ALA A 127 3.50 1.44 10.37
N HIS A 128 4.01 0.21 10.50
CA HIS A 128 4.66 -0.26 11.72
C HIS A 128 5.87 0.61 12.09
N ARG A 129 6.75 0.88 11.13
CA ARG A 129 7.91 1.78 11.33
C ARG A 129 7.48 3.19 11.76
N ALA A 130 6.43 3.75 11.15
CA ALA A 130 5.91 5.06 11.51
C ALA A 130 5.32 5.09 12.93
N LEU A 131 4.58 4.05 13.32
CA LEU A 131 4.07 3.91 14.69
C LEU A 131 5.21 3.88 15.71
N GLN A 132 6.29 3.13 15.43
CA GLN A 132 7.46 3.06 16.30
C GLN A 132 8.19 4.41 16.38
N ALA A 133 8.46 5.04 15.24
CA ALA A 133 9.18 6.32 15.17
C ALA A 133 8.45 7.47 15.89
N SER A 134 7.12 7.47 15.86
CA SER A 134 6.29 8.48 16.52
C SER A 134 5.98 8.18 17.99
N GLY A 135 6.35 6.99 18.52
CA GLY A 135 5.94 6.54 19.84
C GLY A 135 4.41 6.45 19.99
N SER A 136 3.71 6.10 18.93
CA SER A 136 2.25 6.09 18.87
C SER A 136 1.59 5.27 19.98
N THR A 137 0.49 5.79 20.53
CA THR A 137 -0.32 5.06 21.52
C THR A 137 -0.93 3.77 20.97
N HIS A 138 -1.03 3.61 19.64
CA HIS A 138 -1.45 2.35 19.03
C HIS A 138 -0.49 1.19 19.32
N LEU A 139 0.80 1.45 19.59
CA LEU A 139 1.78 0.43 19.95
C LEU A 139 1.42 -0.31 21.25
N GLN A 140 0.75 0.34 22.20
CA GLN A 140 0.35 -0.29 23.44
C GLN A 140 -0.67 -1.44 23.21
N GLN A 141 -1.44 -1.34 22.15
CA GLN A 141 -2.44 -2.32 21.74
C GLN A 141 -1.91 -3.31 20.68
N LEU A 142 -0.79 -2.98 20.03
CA LEU A 142 -0.22 -3.79 18.94
C LEU A 142 0.31 -5.12 19.48
N ARG A 143 -0.19 -6.24 18.93
CA ARG A 143 0.17 -7.61 19.33
C ARG A 143 1.03 -8.31 18.30
N MET A 144 0.74 -8.08 17.01
CA MET A 144 1.46 -8.74 15.92
C MET A 144 1.39 -7.90 14.66
N VAL A 145 2.45 -7.98 13.87
CA VAL A 145 2.55 -7.43 12.52
C VAL A 145 2.94 -8.57 11.59
N VAL A 146 2.12 -8.82 10.57
CA VAL A 146 2.31 -9.93 9.62
C VAL A 146 2.35 -9.34 8.19
N PRO A 147 3.50 -8.79 7.77
CA PRO A 147 3.66 -8.29 6.42
C PRO A 147 4.00 -9.47 5.50
N GLY A 148 3.17 -9.71 4.50
CA GLY A 148 3.34 -10.82 3.54
C GLY A 148 3.93 -10.33 2.22
N ALA A 149 5.07 -10.93 1.78
CA ALA A 149 5.66 -10.79 0.45
C ALA A 149 5.72 -9.34 -0.10
N GLY A 150 6.02 -8.38 0.76
CA GLY A 150 6.13 -6.98 0.36
C GLY A 150 7.48 -6.67 -0.29
N PRO A 151 7.55 -5.70 -1.21
CA PRO A 151 8.79 -5.22 -1.81
C PRO A 151 9.57 -4.34 -0.80
N TYR A 152 10.09 -4.95 0.25
CA TYR A 152 10.76 -4.24 1.35
C TYR A 152 12.09 -3.61 0.95
N ASN A 153 12.75 -4.19 -0.04
CA ASN A 153 13.88 -3.60 -0.74
C ASN A 153 13.44 -3.33 -2.18
N VAL A 154 13.05 -2.09 -2.46
CA VAL A 154 12.52 -1.70 -3.77
C VAL A 154 13.55 -1.91 -4.87
N GLN A 155 14.84 -1.67 -4.61
CA GLN A 155 15.90 -1.92 -5.59
C GLN A 155 15.96 -3.39 -5.98
N SER A 156 16.10 -4.29 -5.02
CA SER A 156 16.15 -5.74 -5.31
C SER A 156 14.89 -6.24 -6.02
N THR A 157 13.73 -5.65 -5.70
CA THR A 157 12.48 -5.97 -6.38
C THR A 157 12.53 -5.53 -7.85
N MET A 158 13.02 -4.32 -8.12
CA MET A 158 13.19 -3.80 -9.47
C MET A 158 14.25 -4.56 -10.27
N ASP A 159 15.35 -4.95 -9.61
CA ASP A 159 16.39 -5.80 -10.23
C ASP A 159 15.79 -7.15 -10.66
N GLY A 160 14.98 -7.78 -9.82
CA GLY A 160 14.29 -9.03 -10.15
C GLY A 160 13.29 -8.87 -11.31
N LEU A 161 12.57 -7.74 -11.39
CA LEU A 161 11.69 -7.44 -12.52
C LEU A 161 12.48 -7.24 -13.83
N VAL A 162 13.64 -6.60 -13.75
CA VAL A 162 14.55 -6.44 -14.90
C VAL A 162 15.07 -7.80 -15.38
N GLU A 163 15.42 -8.70 -14.46
CA GLU A 163 15.85 -10.07 -14.80
C GLU A 163 14.73 -10.83 -15.51
N LEU A 164 13.49 -10.74 -15.00
CA LEU A 164 12.33 -11.36 -15.63
C LEU A 164 12.12 -10.86 -17.06
N VAL A 165 12.20 -9.55 -17.28
CA VAL A 165 12.11 -8.96 -18.63
C VAL A 165 13.27 -9.40 -19.51
N ARG A 166 14.47 -9.58 -18.94
CA ARG A 166 15.66 -10.06 -19.67
C ARG A 166 15.48 -11.50 -20.16
N ASP A 167 14.90 -12.36 -19.32
CA ASP A 167 14.66 -13.77 -19.68
C ASP A 167 13.62 -13.89 -20.80
N GLU A 168 12.59 -13.06 -20.78
CA GLU A 168 11.57 -13.05 -21.82
C GLU A 168 12.01 -12.31 -23.10
N GLN A 169 12.83 -11.27 -22.98
CA GLN A 169 13.29 -10.41 -24.08
C GLN A 169 14.78 -10.03 -23.91
N PRO A 170 15.73 -10.92 -24.24
CA PRO A 170 17.15 -10.76 -23.93
C PRO A 170 17.79 -9.45 -24.46
N VAL A 171 17.37 -9.00 -25.64
CA VAL A 171 17.91 -7.74 -26.25
C VAL A 171 17.45 -6.53 -25.45
N LEU A 172 16.19 -6.52 -25.03
CA LEU A 172 15.61 -5.44 -24.23
C LEU A 172 16.17 -5.45 -22.81
N GLY A 173 16.25 -6.63 -22.19
CA GLY A 173 16.78 -6.81 -20.85
C GLY A 173 18.22 -6.37 -20.70
N ALA A 174 19.06 -6.56 -21.74
CA ALA A 174 20.44 -6.07 -21.74
C ALA A 174 20.53 -4.52 -21.68
N LEU A 175 19.51 -3.81 -22.19
CA LEU A 175 19.45 -2.35 -22.18
C LEU A 175 18.91 -1.78 -20.84
N ILE A 176 18.24 -2.59 -20.03
CA ILE A 176 17.58 -2.17 -18.78
C ILE A 176 18.53 -2.37 -17.55
N ASN A 177 19.81 -2.29 -17.70
CA ASN A 177 20.72 -2.30 -16.56
C ASN A 177 20.86 -0.86 -16.02
N PRO A 178 20.49 -0.57 -14.76
CA PRO A 178 20.59 0.78 -14.18
C PRO A 178 21.99 1.37 -14.27
N GLY A 179 23.02 0.56 -14.06
CA GLY A 179 24.41 0.96 -14.21
C GLY A 179 24.80 1.39 -15.62
N PHE A 180 24.07 0.92 -16.65
CA PHE A 180 24.27 1.30 -18.05
C PHE A 180 23.31 2.41 -18.49
N LEU A 181 22.08 2.41 -17.98
CA LEU A 181 21.03 3.36 -18.36
C LEU A 181 21.41 4.82 -18.09
N ARG A 182 22.18 5.10 -17.04
CA ARG A 182 22.66 6.46 -16.75
C ARG A 182 23.56 7.04 -17.83
N TYR A 183 24.19 6.19 -18.64
CA TYR A 183 25.02 6.62 -19.78
C TYR A 183 24.26 6.73 -21.09
N LEU A 184 23.00 6.26 -21.13
CA LEU A 184 22.15 6.38 -22.29
C LEU A 184 21.51 7.78 -22.33
N GLY A 185 21.33 8.31 -23.53
CA GLY A 185 20.63 9.57 -23.71
C GLY A 185 19.17 9.50 -23.23
N GLY A 186 18.58 10.64 -22.88
CA GLY A 186 17.25 10.73 -22.29
C GLY A 186 16.11 10.10 -23.12
N SER A 187 16.31 9.86 -24.42
CA SER A 187 15.34 9.12 -25.25
C SER A 187 15.29 7.63 -24.90
N ALA A 188 16.45 7.00 -24.66
CA ALA A 188 16.53 5.60 -24.26
C ALA A 188 15.99 5.40 -22.85
N GLN A 189 16.31 6.30 -21.91
CA GLN A 189 15.74 6.25 -20.56
C GLN A 189 14.20 6.36 -20.59
N ARG A 190 13.63 7.25 -21.41
CA ARG A 190 12.16 7.35 -21.56
C ARG A 190 11.55 6.08 -22.12
N GLU A 191 12.21 5.41 -23.06
CA GLU A 191 11.70 4.16 -23.62
C GLU A 191 11.74 3.02 -22.59
N VAL A 192 12.82 2.89 -21.85
CA VAL A 192 12.92 1.90 -20.76
C VAL A 192 11.84 2.17 -19.70
N ARG A 193 11.67 3.42 -19.29
CA ARG A 193 10.60 3.82 -18.36
C ARG A 193 9.22 3.41 -18.89
N ARG A 194 8.96 3.63 -20.17
CA ARG A 194 7.69 3.26 -20.81
C ARG A 194 7.45 1.75 -20.78
N LEU A 195 8.50 0.95 -21.00
CA LEU A 195 8.42 -0.51 -20.96
C LEU A 195 8.18 -1.04 -19.56
N LEU A 196 8.90 -0.52 -18.56
CA LEU A 196 8.68 -0.88 -17.16
C LEU A 196 7.25 -0.52 -16.70
N LEU A 197 6.75 0.65 -17.08
CA LEU A 197 5.38 1.05 -16.77
C LEU A 197 4.35 0.10 -17.39
N ARG A 198 4.55 -0.32 -18.64
CA ARG A 198 3.65 -1.30 -19.30
C ARG A 198 3.69 -2.67 -18.68
N ALA A 199 4.83 -3.08 -18.14
CA ALA A 199 4.96 -4.36 -17.45
C ALA A 199 4.31 -4.34 -16.05
N LEU A 200 4.30 -3.18 -15.39
CA LEU A 200 3.80 -3.02 -14.03
C LEU A 200 2.32 -2.62 -13.96
N LEU A 201 1.86 -1.81 -14.92
CA LEU A 201 0.53 -1.21 -14.89
C LEU A 201 -0.29 -1.67 -16.11
N PRO A 202 -1.43 -2.32 -15.91
CA PRO A 202 -2.31 -2.71 -17.00
C PRO A 202 -2.87 -1.48 -17.72
N GLY A 203 -3.10 -1.61 -19.02
CA GLY A 203 -3.57 -0.51 -19.87
C GLY A 203 -5.02 -0.06 -19.60
N ASP A 204 -5.77 -0.78 -18.79
CA ASP A 204 -7.16 -0.50 -18.40
C ASP A 204 -7.28 0.02 -16.95
N ALA A 205 -6.16 0.38 -16.33
CA ALA A 205 -6.18 1.02 -15.00
C ALA A 205 -6.91 2.37 -15.08
N ASP A 206 -7.81 2.62 -14.13
CA ASP A 206 -8.55 3.90 -14.03
C ASP A 206 -8.01 4.80 -12.90
N VAL A 207 -6.90 4.40 -12.30
CA VAL A 207 -6.18 5.12 -11.26
C VAL A 207 -4.81 5.55 -11.77
N THR A 208 -4.42 6.77 -11.46
CA THR A 208 -3.09 7.29 -11.79
C THR A 208 -2.10 6.90 -10.70
N TYR A 209 -0.96 6.34 -11.08
CA TYR A 209 0.12 5.97 -10.18
C TYR A 209 1.22 7.03 -10.18
N ASP A 210 1.71 7.39 -8.99
CA ASP A 210 2.98 8.12 -8.88
C ASP A 210 4.12 7.13 -9.13
N THR A 211 4.84 7.36 -10.21
CA THR A 211 5.87 6.44 -10.71
C THR A 211 7.29 6.91 -10.40
N ARG A 212 7.45 7.88 -9.47
CA ARG A 212 8.77 8.40 -9.10
C ARG A 212 9.74 7.34 -8.55
N PHE A 213 9.22 6.21 -8.05
CA PHE A 213 10.06 5.07 -7.65
C PHE A 213 10.83 4.47 -8.85
N ILE A 214 10.22 4.43 -10.05
CA ILE A 214 10.89 4.01 -11.29
C ILE A 214 11.95 5.02 -11.69
N ASP A 215 11.62 6.32 -11.62
CA ASP A 215 12.55 7.37 -11.98
C ASP A 215 13.80 7.35 -11.08
N ARG A 216 13.62 7.07 -9.80
CA ARG A 216 14.71 6.93 -8.83
C ARG A 216 15.53 5.66 -9.05
N PHE A 217 14.88 4.54 -9.35
CA PHE A 217 15.58 3.32 -9.73
C PHE A 217 16.45 3.53 -10.97
N LEU A 218 15.91 4.17 -12.00
CA LEU A 218 16.65 4.48 -13.24
C LEU A 218 17.79 5.49 -13.02
N ALA A 219 17.68 6.36 -12.01
CA ALA A 219 18.72 7.30 -11.61
C ALA A 219 19.79 6.70 -10.69
N ASP A 220 19.66 5.41 -10.29
CA ASP A 220 20.53 4.73 -9.33
C ASP A 220 20.58 5.47 -7.97
N ASP A 221 19.44 6.00 -7.53
CA ASP A 221 19.32 6.76 -6.28
C ASP A 221 19.20 5.81 -5.08
N VAL A 222 20.36 5.33 -4.60
CA VAL A 222 20.46 4.33 -3.53
C VAL A 222 19.88 4.83 -2.19
N GLN A 223 19.91 6.13 -1.92
CA GLN A 223 19.39 6.69 -0.66
C GLN A 223 17.87 6.64 -0.56
N TYR A 224 17.20 6.65 -1.69
CA TYR A 224 15.75 6.52 -1.74
C TYR A 224 15.27 5.08 -1.52
N ILE A 225 16.11 4.12 -1.91
CA ILE A 225 15.78 2.70 -1.99
C ILE A 225 16.15 1.96 -0.68
N ALA A 226 16.98 2.57 0.12
CA ALA A 226 17.35 2.12 1.47
C ALA A 226 16.36 2.63 2.51
#